data_cbbf7536f3428a52c452da5e84437eb7
#
_entry.id   cbbf7536f3428a52c452da5e84437eb7
#
_cell.length_a   1.000
_cell.length_b   1.000
_cell.length_c   1.000
_cell.angle_alpha   90.00
_cell.angle_beta   90.00
_cell.angle_gamma   90.00
#
_symmetry.space_group_name_H-M   'P 1'
#
loop_
_entity.id
_entity.type
_entity.pdbx_description
1 polymer ?
#
loop_
_entity_poly.entity_id
_entity_poly.type
_entity_poly.pdbx_seq_one_letter_code
_entity_poly.pdbx_strand_id
1 'polypeptide(L)'
;MSTESTFAGPQNPNTGGPKTFFGHPRGLSTLFFTEMWERFSYYGMRALLTLFMTAATTNIVTQSDGTIIQNPGMGLDIATAGAIYGLYTSLVYILALPGGWVADNLWGQRKAVWVGGWIIAAGHFTMAIPSTYTFFLGLIFIICGTGLLKPNVSTIVGELYPDGGARRDAGFSIFYMGINIGAALGPLVCGWLAQDNWHYGFGVAGVGMLFG
;
A
#
# COMPACT_ATOMS: atom_id res chain seq x y z
N MET A 1 -51.27 -29.09 -22.27
CA MET A 1 -50.22 -28.06 -22.23
C MET A 1 -49.25 -28.46 -21.12
N SER A 2 -48.22 -29.22 -21.50
CA SER A 2 -47.20 -29.76 -20.58
C SER A 2 -46.06 -28.76 -20.44
N THR A 3 -45.87 -28.23 -19.24
CA THR A 3 -44.71 -27.42 -18.90
C THR A 3 -43.51 -28.33 -18.62
N GLU A 4 -42.60 -28.44 -19.58
CA GLU A 4 -41.28 -29.05 -19.37
C GLU A 4 -40.45 -28.15 -18.43
N SER A 5 -40.28 -28.62 -17.22
CA SER A 5 -39.27 -28.07 -16.29
C SER A 5 -37.89 -28.54 -16.75
N THR A 6 -37.12 -27.65 -17.39
CA THR A 6 -35.74 -27.92 -17.78
C THR A 6 -34.90 -27.96 -16.50
N PHE A 7 -34.70 -29.14 -15.90
CA PHE A 7 -33.68 -29.39 -14.87
C PHE A 7 -32.31 -29.21 -15.54
N ALA A 8 -31.63 -28.13 -15.27
CA ALA A 8 -30.20 -28.00 -15.53
C ALA A 8 -29.47 -29.07 -14.71
N GLY A 9 -28.96 -30.10 -15.38
CA GLY A 9 -28.16 -31.14 -14.77
C GLY A 9 -26.89 -30.57 -14.11
N PRO A 10 -26.21 -31.32 -13.20
CA PRO A 10 -25.03 -30.87 -12.53
C PRO A 10 -23.96 -30.44 -13.54
N GLN A 11 -23.56 -29.18 -13.51
CA GLN A 11 -22.52 -28.66 -14.38
C GLN A 11 -21.19 -29.38 -14.05
N ASN A 12 -20.58 -29.98 -15.08
CA ASN A 12 -19.31 -30.66 -14.97
C ASN A 12 -18.22 -29.70 -14.45
N PRO A 13 -17.56 -29.94 -13.31
CA PRO A 13 -16.56 -29.06 -12.75
C PRO A 13 -15.30 -28.89 -13.62
N ASN A 14 -15.16 -29.66 -14.71
CA ASN A 14 -14.03 -29.62 -15.63
C ASN A 14 -14.28 -28.85 -16.93
N THR A 15 -15.47 -28.26 -17.17
CA THR A 15 -15.68 -27.35 -18.29
C THR A 15 -15.15 -25.99 -17.85
N GLY A 16 -14.01 -25.58 -18.43
CA GLY A 16 -13.20 -24.40 -18.12
C GLY A 16 -13.96 -23.11 -17.77
N GLY A 17 -14.56 -23.09 -16.60
CA GLY A 17 -15.15 -21.89 -16.01
C GLY A 17 -14.08 -20.81 -15.80
N PRO A 18 -14.46 -19.55 -15.67
CA PRO A 18 -13.50 -18.46 -15.47
C PRO A 18 -12.61 -18.79 -14.27
N LYS A 19 -11.28 -18.76 -14.49
CA LYS A 19 -10.30 -19.01 -13.42
C LYS A 19 -10.64 -18.13 -12.22
N THR A 20 -10.86 -18.72 -11.05
CA THR A 20 -11.28 -18.04 -9.81
C THR A 20 -10.10 -17.94 -8.83
N PHE A 21 -10.14 -16.95 -7.96
CA PHE A 21 -9.23 -16.79 -6.83
C PHE A 21 -10.00 -17.11 -5.54
N PHE A 22 -9.73 -18.25 -4.93
CA PHE A 22 -10.52 -18.78 -3.82
C PHE A 22 -12.03 -18.84 -4.08
N GLY A 23 -12.44 -19.14 -5.31
CA GLY A 23 -13.87 -19.14 -5.71
C GLY A 23 -14.46 -17.77 -6.06
N HIS A 24 -13.66 -16.70 -5.99
CA HIS A 24 -14.04 -15.31 -6.28
C HIS A 24 -13.57 -14.84 -7.65
N PRO A 25 -14.09 -13.70 -8.19
CA PRO A 25 -13.65 -13.14 -9.46
C PRO A 25 -12.13 -12.91 -9.51
N ARG A 26 -11.49 -13.14 -10.66
CA ARG A 26 -10.02 -12.96 -10.82
C ARG A 26 -9.55 -11.55 -10.47
N GLY A 27 -10.37 -10.53 -10.69
CA GLY A 27 -10.05 -9.15 -10.31
C GLY A 27 -9.71 -9.00 -8.83
N LEU A 28 -10.27 -9.87 -7.97
CA LEU A 28 -9.96 -9.85 -6.55
C LEU A 28 -8.49 -10.18 -6.26
N SER A 29 -7.86 -11.10 -7.02
CA SER A 29 -6.44 -11.41 -6.80
C SER A 29 -5.54 -10.21 -7.11
N THR A 30 -5.82 -9.51 -8.22
CA THR A 30 -5.07 -8.30 -8.56
C THR A 30 -5.19 -7.26 -7.44
N LEU A 31 -6.42 -6.96 -7.02
CA LEU A 31 -6.67 -5.97 -5.96
C LEU A 31 -6.09 -6.40 -4.59
N PHE A 32 -6.13 -7.71 -4.28
CA PHE A 32 -5.49 -8.26 -3.08
C PHE A 32 -3.98 -7.98 -3.07
N PHE A 33 -3.27 -8.29 -4.17
CA PHE A 33 -1.83 -8.06 -4.24
C PHE A 33 -1.48 -6.57 -4.32
N THR A 34 -2.24 -5.79 -5.07
CA THR A 34 -2.05 -4.33 -5.13
C THR A 34 -2.15 -3.71 -3.73
N GLU A 35 -3.21 -4.03 -3.00
CA GLU A 35 -3.38 -3.49 -1.64
C GLU A 35 -2.34 -4.06 -0.67
N MET A 36 -2.03 -5.36 -0.76
CA MET A 36 -1.01 -5.98 0.09
C MET A 36 0.35 -5.28 -0.05
N TRP A 37 0.80 -5.02 -1.28
CA TRP A 37 2.07 -4.35 -1.52
C TRP A 37 2.03 -2.86 -1.20
N GLU A 38 0.89 -2.20 -1.42
CA GLU A 38 0.70 -0.82 -0.99
C GLU A 38 0.76 -0.73 0.55
N ARG A 39 0.09 -1.63 1.27
CA ARG A 39 0.17 -1.70 2.73
C ARG A 39 1.56 -2.04 3.23
N PHE A 40 2.27 -2.95 2.56
CA PHE A 40 3.68 -3.22 2.84
C PHE A 40 4.52 -1.94 2.77
N SER A 41 4.41 -1.19 1.67
CA SER A 41 5.18 0.04 1.48
C SER A 41 4.78 1.12 2.49
N TYR A 42 3.49 1.32 2.69
CA TYR A 42 2.96 2.33 3.60
C TYR A 42 3.36 2.08 5.06
N TYR A 43 3.09 0.88 5.59
CA TYR A 43 3.41 0.57 6.98
C TYR A 43 4.89 0.37 7.20
N GLY A 44 5.63 -0.16 6.22
CA GLY A 44 7.08 -0.26 6.27
C GLY A 44 7.74 1.10 6.41
N MET A 45 7.41 2.05 5.54
CA MET A 45 7.92 3.43 5.64
C MET A 45 7.44 4.11 6.92
N ARG A 46 6.16 3.98 7.27
CA ARG A 46 5.56 4.63 8.43
C ARG A 46 6.22 4.23 9.75
N ALA A 47 6.63 2.96 9.89
CA ALA A 47 7.36 2.48 11.06
C ALA A 47 8.72 3.17 11.23
N LEU A 48 9.37 3.52 10.12
CA LEU A 48 10.67 4.19 10.12
C LEU A 48 10.56 5.70 10.31
N LEU A 49 9.42 6.29 9.96
CA LEU A 49 9.25 7.74 9.78
C LEU A 49 9.68 8.54 11.04
N THR A 50 9.08 8.22 12.19
CA THR A 50 9.40 8.90 13.44
C THR A 50 10.81 8.55 13.92
N LEU A 51 11.23 7.29 13.78
CA LEU A 51 12.56 6.85 14.18
C LEU A 51 13.66 7.59 13.41
N PHE A 52 13.53 7.70 12.09
CA PHE A 52 14.47 8.45 11.26
C PHE A 52 14.50 9.94 11.60
N MET A 53 13.33 10.56 11.80
CA MET A 53 13.25 11.97 12.14
C MET A 53 13.90 12.30 13.48
N THR A 54 13.80 11.40 14.47
CA THR A 54 14.34 11.63 15.82
C THR A 54 15.74 11.08 16.05
N ALA A 55 16.21 10.13 15.22
CA ALA A 55 17.57 9.60 15.34
C ALA A 55 18.61 10.73 15.19
N ALA A 56 19.68 10.64 15.98
CA ALA A 56 20.73 11.64 15.98
C ALA A 56 21.43 11.74 14.61
N THR A 57 21.87 12.95 14.25
CA THR A 57 22.65 13.18 13.02
C THR A 57 24.05 12.53 13.06
N THR A 58 24.48 12.09 14.24
CA THR A 58 25.75 11.37 14.46
C THR A 58 25.50 9.92 14.90
N ASN A 59 24.33 9.35 14.54
CA ASN A 59 23.95 8.00 14.93
C ASN A 59 24.93 6.97 14.35
N ILE A 60 25.46 6.12 15.23
CA ILE A 60 26.41 5.05 14.90
C ILE A 60 25.75 3.73 15.27
N VAL A 61 25.77 2.78 14.33
CA VAL A 61 25.23 1.45 14.52
C VAL A 61 26.35 0.42 14.38
N THR A 62 26.41 -0.52 15.32
CA THR A 62 27.31 -1.66 15.21
C THR A 62 26.55 -2.84 14.61
N GLN A 63 26.99 -3.32 13.46
CA GLN A 63 26.42 -4.49 12.80
C GLN A 63 26.75 -5.79 13.54
N SER A 64 26.05 -6.86 13.21
CA SER A 64 26.22 -8.17 13.84
C SER A 64 27.61 -8.78 13.62
N ASP A 65 28.34 -8.34 12.59
CA ASP A 65 29.72 -8.72 12.28
C ASP A 65 30.79 -7.87 13.01
N GLY A 66 30.35 -6.90 13.84
CA GLY A 66 31.20 -5.95 14.55
C GLY A 66 31.59 -4.72 13.74
N THR A 67 31.13 -4.56 12.51
CA THR A 67 31.37 -3.38 11.69
C THR A 67 30.61 -2.17 12.26
N ILE A 68 31.28 -1.03 12.34
CA ILE A 68 30.68 0.24 12.80
C ILE A 68 30.32 1.07 11.57
N ILE A 69 29.04 1.41 11.44
CA ILE A 69 28.54 2.23 10.34
C ILE A 69 27.85 3.48 10.87
N GLN A 70 27.89 4.56 10.10
CA GLN A 70 27.10 5.74 10.38
C GLN A 70 25.74 5.61 9.71
N ASN A 71 24.67 5.73 10.50
CA ASN A 71 23.29 5.73 10.03
C ASN A 71 22.57 6.97 10.56
N PRO A 72 22.93 8.18 10.07
CA PRO A 72 22.44 9.44 10.59
C PRO A 72 20.93 9.60 10.35
N GLY A 73 20.22 10.09 11.37
CA GLY A 73 18.86 10.57 11.25
C GLY A 73 18.80 12.08 11.05
N MET A 74 17.60 12.64 11.23
CA MET A 74 17.38 14.09 11.08
C MET A 74 17.69 14.90 12.37
N GLY A 75 17.76 14.26 13.54
CA GLY A 75 18.01 14.92 14.82
C GLY A 75 16.90 15.87 15.29
N LEU A 76 15.65 15.66 14.81
CA LEU A 76 14.52 16.48 15.23
C LEU A 76 14.09 16.10 16.65
N ASP A 77 13.56 17.07 17.38
CA ASP A 77 12.90 16.79 18.65
C ASP A 77 11.59 16.02 18.44
N ILE A 78 11.16 15.29 19.48
CA ILE A 78 10.01 14.37 19.40
C ILE A 78 8.68 15.11 19.11
N ALA A 79 8.55 16.36 19.55
CA ALA A 79 7.33 17.14 19.32
C ALA A 79 7.24 17.57 17.86
N THR A 80 8.33 18.04 17.26
CA THR A 80 8.43 18.38 15.83
C THR A 80 8.22 17.15 14.95
N ALA A 81 8.88 16.03 15.26
CA ALA A 81 8.69 14.77 14.54
C ALA A 81 7.24 14.28 14.61
N GLY A 82 6.62 14.36 15.79
CA GLY A 82 5.21 14.05 16.01
C GLY A 82 4.26 14.95 15.23
N ALA A 83 4.54 16.24 15.16
CA ALA A 83 3.75 17.20 14.37
C ALA A 83 3.82 16.89 12.87
N ILE A 84 5.02 16.60 12.33
CA ILE A 84 5.22 16.19 10.93
C ILE A 84 4.46 14.88 10.64
N TYR A 85 4.59 13.89 11.52
CA TYR A 85 3.89 12.62 11.39
C TYR A 85 2.36 12.79 11.40
N GLY A 86 1.84 13.63 12.31
CA GLY A 86 0.41 13.94 12.40
C GLY A 86 -0.09 14.67 11.15
N LEU A 87 0.67 15.66 10.66
CA LEU A 87 0.35 16.37 9.42
C LEU A 87 0.35 15.43 8.21
N TYR A 88 1.39 14.61 8.06
CA TYR A 88 1.47 13.60 7.01
C TYR A 88 0.25 12.69 7.02
N THR A 89 -0.07 12.10 8.17
CA THR A 89 -1.21 11.18 8.32
C THR A 89 -2.53 11.87 7.99
N SER A 90 -2.74 13.09 8.48
CA SER A 90 -3.95 13.87 8.21
C SER A 90 -4.11 14.18 6.73
N LEU A 91 -3.03 14.60 6.05
CA LEU A 91 -3.05 14.92 4.63
C LEU A 91 -3.36 13.70 3.76
N VAL A 92 -2.88 12.50 4.13
CA VAL A 92 -3.23 11.24 3.44
C VAL A 92 -4.75 11.02 3.42
N TYR A 93 -5.45 11.30 4.53
CA TYR A 93 -6.90 11.17 4.57
C TYR A 93 -7.63 12.33 3.88
N ILE A 94 -7.15 13.56 4.04
CA ILE A 94 -7.74 14.74 3.39
C ILE A 94 -7.66 14.61 1.86
N LEU A 95 -6.52 14.19 1.31
CA LEU A 95 -6.35 14.05 -0.13
C LEU A 95 -7.11 12.86 -0.73
N ALA A 96 -7.63 11.94 0.08
CA ALA A 96 -8.54 10.90 -0.39
C ALA A 96 -9.83 11.49 -1.00
N LEU A 97 -10.32 12.63 -0.50
CA LEU A 97 -11.52 13.28 -1.03
C LEU A 97 -11.29 13.81 -2.46
N PRO A 98 -10.32 14.70 -2.74
CA PRO A 98 -10.04 15.13 -4.11
C PRO A 98 -9.54 13.97 -4.99
N GLY A 99 -8.85 12.98 -4.45
CA GLY A 99 -8.41 11.80 -5.21
C GLY A 99 -9.59 10.94 -5.71
N GLY A 100 -10.61 10.73 -4.88
CA GLY A 100 -11.87 10.10 -5.29
C GLY A 100 -12.59 10.93 -6.36
N TRP A 101 -12.70 12.25 -6.15
CA TRP A 101 -13.32 13.15 -7.13
C TRP A 101 -12.63 13.10 -8.51
N VAL A 102 -11.29 13.08 -8.54
CA VAL A 102 -10.51 12.96 -9.79
C VAL A 102 -10.82 11.63 -10.49
N ALA A 103 -10.94 10.55 -9.73
CA ALA A 103 -11.28 9.26 -10.29
C ALA A 103 -12.69 9.23 -10.87
N ASP A 104 -13.66 9.78 -10.13
CA ASP A 104 -15.07 9.74 -10.53
C ASP A 104 -15.37 10.65 -11.75
N ASN A 105 -14.69 11.80 -11.86
CA ASN A 105 -15.04 12.83 -12.84
C ASN A 105 -14.05 12.95 -14.02
N LEU A 106 -12.78 12.54 -13.84
CA LEU A 106 -11.74 12.82 -14.85
C LEU A 106 -11.06 11.56 -15.41
N TRP A 107 -10.64 10.62 -14.57
CA TRP A 107 -9.73 9.56 -15.00
C TRP A 107 -10.33 8.15 -15.00
N GLY A 108 -11.37 7.92 -14.23
CA GLY A 108 -11.83 6.58 -13.88
C GLY A 108 -10.97 5.93 -12.79
N GLN A 109 -11.58 5.06 -12.00
CA GLN A 109 -10.97 4.48 -10.80
C GLN A 109 -9.70 3.68 -11.10
N ARG A 110 -9.69 2.85 -12.16
CA ARG A 110 -8.53 2.03 -12.53
C ARG A 110 -7.29 2.88 -12.85
N LYS A 111 -7.47 3.97 -13.60
CA LYS A 111 -6.38 4.87 -13.96
C LYS A 111 -5.88 5.63 -12.74
N ALA A 112 -6.78 6.07 -11.86
CA ALA A 112 -6.42 6.74 -10.62
C ALA A 112 -5.60 5.83 -9.69
N VAL A 113 -5.97 4.55 -9.55
CA VAL A 113 -5.20 3.56 -8.79
C VAL A 113 -3.81 3.37 -9.39
N TRP A 114 -3.73 3.18 -10.71
CA TRP A 114 -2.46 2.94 -11.40
C TRP A 114 -1.51 4.13 -11.30
N VAL A 115 -1.99 5.34 -11.56
CA VAL A 115 -1.20 6.58 -11.43
C VAL A 115 -0.81 6.81 -9.97
N GLY A 116 -1.73 6.59 -9.03
CA GLY A 116 -1.46 6.69 -7.59
C GLY A 116 -0.33 5.76 -7.15
N GLY A 117 -0.34 4.50 -7.63
CA GLY A 117 0.72 3.52 -7.35
C GLY A 117 2.10 3.98 -7.82
N TRP A 118 2.21 4.50 -9.04
CA TRP A 118 3.46 5.04 -9.56
C TRP A 118 3.96 6.26 -8.78
N ILE A 119 3.06 7.16 -8.38
CA ILE A 119 3.42 8.33 -7.56
C ILE A 119 3.93 7.88 -6.18
N ILE A 120 3.29 6.88 -5.55
CA ILE A 120 3.76 6.31 -4.27
C ILE A 120 5.15 5.70 -4.43
N ALA A 121 5.36 4.87 -5.47
CA ALA A 121 6.67 4.26 -5.72
C ALA A 121 7.75 5.33 -5.93
N ALA A 122 7.47 6.36 -6.74
CA ALA A 122 8.37 7.50 -6.93
C ALA A 122 8.67 8.22 -5.60
N GLY A 123 7.67 8.37 -4.74
CA GLY A 123 7.83 8.97 -3.41
C GLY A 123 8.81 8.19 -2.53
N HIS A 124 8.68 6.86 -2.47
CA HIS A 124 9.59 6.01 -1.71
C HIS A 124 11.02 6.05 -2.26
N PHE A 125 11.20 6.00 -3.58
CA PHE A 125 12.53 6.12 -4.19
C PHE A 125 13.13 7.51 -3.98
N THR A 126 12.32 8.56 -3.95
CA THR A 126 12.78 9.91 -3.61
C THR A 126 13.28 9.96 -2.16
N MET A 127 12.59 9.31 -1.21
CA MET A 127 13.04 9.18 0.18
C MET A 127 14.30 8.32 0.34
N ALA A 128 14.58 7.42 -0.61
CA ALA A 128 15.79 6.62 -0.62
C ALA A 128 17.05 7.43 -0.96
N ILE A 129 16.91 8.65 -1.44
CA ILE A 129 18.02 9.59 -1.67
C ILE A 129 18.34 10.30 -0.33
N PRO A 130 19.60 10.26 0.16
CA PRO A 130 19.97 10.80 1.47
C PRO A 130 20.02 12.33 1.48
N SER A 131 18.86 12.97 1.59
CA SER A 131 18.71 14.42 1.71
C SER A 131 17.40 14.78 2.40
N THR A 132 17.43 15.81 3.24
CA THR A 132 16.22 16.34 3.90
C THR A 132 15.18 16.81 2.89
N TYR A 133 15.59 17.42 1.79
CA TYR A 133 14.67 17.90 0.75
C TYR A 133 13.96 16.74 0.05
N THR A 134 14.68 15.70 -0.32
CA THR A 134 14.10 14.52 -0.98
C THR A 134 13.20 13.73 -0.03
N PHE A 135 13.53 13.71 1.27
CA PHE A 135 12.66 13.11 2.27
C PHE A 135 11.27 13.77 2.29
N PHE A 136 11.19 15.09 2.43
CA PHE A 136 9.90 15.79 2.45
C PHE A 136 9.19 15.74 1.10
N LEU A 137 9.92 15.84 -0.01
CA LEU A 137 9.35 15.71 -1.35
C LEU A 137 8.74 14.32 -1.55
N GLY A 138 9.42 13.28 -1.07
CA GLY A 138 8.92 11.92 -1.11
C GLY A 138 7.62 11.74 -0.29
N LEU A 139 7.54 12.36 0.90
CA LEU A 139 6.30 12.37 1.69
C LEU A 139 5.13 13.02 0.92
N ILE A 140 5.38 14.13 0.23
CA ILE A 140 4.35 14.81 -0.59
C ILE A 140 3.87 13.88 -1.71
N PHE A 141 4.77 13.19 -2.41
CA PHE A 141 4.40 12.21 -3.44
C PHE A 141 3.55 11.08 -2.86
N ILE A 142 3.95 10.52 -1.72
CA ILE A 142 3.20 9.44 -1.06
C ILE A 142 1.81 9.92 -0.66
N ILE A 143 1.67 11.12 -0.12
CA ILE A 143 0.38 11.72 0.24
C ILE A 143 -0.52 11.82 -1.01
N CYS A 144 0.00 12.40 -2.11
CA CYS A 144 -0.76 12.56 -3.35
C CYS A 144 -1.15 11.21 -3.97
N GLY A 145 -0.20 10.28 -4.04
CA GLY A 145 -0.43 8.96 -4.62
C GLY A 145 -1.43 8.13 -3.82
N THR A 146 -1.30 8.12 -2.49
CA THR A 146 -2.23 7.42 -1.59
C THR A 146 -3.62 8.02 -1.65
N GLY A 147 -3.73 9.35 -1.77
CA GLY A 147 -5.01 10.03 -1.97
C GLY A 147 -5.73 9.57 -3.24
N LEU A 148 -5.00 9.33 -4.32
CA LEU A 148 -5.56 8.78 -5.56
C LEU A 148 -5.88 7.28 -5.47
N LEU A 149 -5.03 6.48 -4.84
CA LEU A 149 -5.15 5.03 -4.83
C LEU A 149 -6.22 4.55 -3.83
N LYS A 150 -6.10 4.97 -2.57
CA LYS A 150 -6.84 4.39 -1.44
C LYS A 150 -8.37 4.39 -1.57
N PRO A 151 -9.05 5.51 -1.93
CA PRO A 151 -10.51 5.50 -2.06
C PRO A 151 -10.97 4.59 -3.20
N ASN A 152 -10.21 4.49 -4.27
CA ASN A 152 -10.61 3.86 -5.52
C ASN A 152 -10.43 2.33 -5.50
N VAL A 153 -9.42 1.80 -4.83
CA VAL A 153 -9.22 0.34 -4.71
C VAL A 153 -10.42 -0.33 -4.05
N SER A 154 -10.89 0.20 -2.92
CA SER A 154 -12.05 -0.36 -2.20
C SER A 154 -13.33 -0.31 -3.03
N THR A 155 -13.52 0.75 -3.82
CA THR A 155 -14.67 0.87 -4.73
C THR A 155 -14.62 -0.21 -5.81
N ILE A 156 -13.46 -0.43 -6.45
CA ILE A 156 -13.29 -1.47 -7.47
C ILE A 156 -13.55 -2.87 -6.88
N VAL A 157 -13.13 -3.16 -5.63
CA VAL A 157 -13.48 -4.43 -4.96
C VAL A 157 -14.99 -4.58 -4.86
N GLY A 158 -15.72 -3.51 -4.49
CA GLY A 158 -17.18 -3.53 -4.43
C GLY A 158 -17.85 -3.83 -5.77
N GLU A 159 -17.33 -3.27 -6.86
CA GLU A 159 -17.83 -3.46 -8.22
C GLU A 159 -17.69 -4.90 -8.75
N LEU A 160 -16.77 -5.70 -8.17
CA LEU A 160 -16.66 -7.12 -8.53
C LEU A 160 -17.88 -7.96 -8.10
N TYR A 161 -18.74 -7.40 -7.24
CA TYR A 161 -19.88 -8.10 -6.63
C TYR A 161 -21.18 -7.28 -6.79
N PRO A 162 -21.73 -7.18 -8.01
CA PRO A 162 -22.93 -6.37 -8.26
C PRO A 162 -24.15 -6.86 -7.48
N ASP A 163 -24.24 -8.17 -7.21
CA ASP A 163 -25.36 -8.76 -6.47
C ASP A 163 -25.24 -8.58 -4.95
N GLY A 164 -24.09 -8.09 -4.44
CA GLY A 164 -23.84 -7.92 -3.00
C GLY A 164 -23.82 -9.22 -2.19
N GLY A 165 -24.33 -9.16 -0.94
CA GLY A 165 -24.55 -10.32 -0.08
C GLY A 165 -23.28 -10.97 0.45
N ALA A 166 -23.43 -12.16 1.04
CA ALA A 166 -22.38 -12.92 1.74
C ALA A 166 -21.12 -13.16 0.88
N ARG A 167 -21.27 -13.28 -0.45
CA ARG A 167 -20.12 -13.47 -1.36
C ARG A 167 -19.27 -12.21 -1.47
N ARG A 168 -19.88 -11.03 -1.44
CA ARG A 168 -19.17 -9.74 -1.37
C ARG A 168 -18.43 -9.61 -0.05
N ASP A 169 -19.06 -9.94 1.06
CA ASP A 169 -18.46 -9.85 2.39
C ASP A 169 -17.25 -10.79 2.52
N ALA A 170 -17.36 -12.02 1.99
CA ALA A 170 -16.23 -12.93 1.90
C ALA A 170 -15.10 -12.41 1.01
N GLY A 171 -15.41 -11.75 -0.13
CA GLY A 171 -14.44 -11.10 -0.99
C GLY A 171 -13.70 -9.96 -0.29
N PHE A 172 -14.40 -9.12 0.47
CA PHE A 172 -13.77 -8.10 1.29
C PHE A 172 -12.92 -8.69 2.41
N SER A 173 -13.32 -9.81 3.01
CA SER A 173 -12.51 -10.50 4.03
C SER A 173 -11.16 -10.97 3.47
N ILE A 174 -11.15 -11.53 2.24
CA ILE A 174 -9.91 -11.88 1.54
C ILE A 174 -9.08 -10.63 1.25
N PHE A 175 -9.69 -9.56 0.76
CA PHE A 175 -9.03 -8.29 0.51
C PHE A 175 -8.36 -7.72 1.78
N TYR A 176 -9.07 -7.70 2.91
CA TYR A 176 -8.53 -7.27 4.20
C TYR A 176 -7.40 -8.18 4.72
N MET A 177 -7.40 -9.46 4.37
CA MET A 177 -6.28 -10.36 4.70
C MET A 177 -5.00 -9.89 3.99
N GLY A 178 -5.08 -9.44 2.73
CA GLY A 178 -3.95 -8.82 2.02
C GLY A 178 -3.41 -7.59 2.75
N ILE A 179 -4.30 -6.69 3.20
CA ILE A 179 -3.94 -5.52 4.01
C ILE A 179 -3.12 -5.93 5.24
N ASN A 180 -3.59 -6.92 5.99
CA ASN A 180 -2.93 -7.36 7.23
C ASN A 180 -1.58 -8.01 6.97
N ILE A 181 -1.45 -8.81 5.90
CA ILE A 181 -0.18 -9.42 5.51
C ILE A 181 0.83 -8.33 5.15
N GLY A 182 0.46 -7.35 4.32
CA GLY A 182 1.32 -6.23 3.98
C GLY A 182 1.73 -5.40 5.19
N ALA A 183 0.76 -5.10 6.07
CA ALA A 183 1.00 -4.33 7.29
C ALA A 183 1.94 -5.05 8.29
N ALA A 184 1.94 -6.38 8.33
CA ALA A 184 2.84 -7.15 9.17
C ALA A 184 4.25 -7.26 8.56
N LEU A 185 4.35 -7.55 7.25
CA LEU A 185 5.63 -7.77 6.58
C LEU A 185 6.39 -6.46 6.35
N GLY A 186 5.70 -5.35 6.07
CA GLY A 186 6.33 -4.07 5.76
C GLY A 186 7.29 -3.60 6.86
N PRO A 187 6.84 -3.39 8.11
CA PRO A 187 7.70 -2.97 9.20
C PRO A 187 8.88 -3.92 9.47
N LEU A 188 8.68 -5.23 9.32
CA LEU A 188 9.72 -6.23 9.54
C LEU A 188 10.84 -6.09 8.49
N VAL A 189 10.50 -6.08 7.22
CA VAL A 189 11.49 -6.03 6.12
C VAL A 189 12.13 -4.66 6.02
N CYS A 190 11.33 -3.58 6.02
CA CYS A 190 11.86 -2.21 5.95
C CYS A 190 12.68 -1.88 7.20
N GLY A 191 12.22 -2.30 8.39
CA GLY A 191 12.92 -2.09 9.64
C GLY A 191 14.26 -2.84 9.70
N TRP A 192 14.31 -4.06 9.20
CA TRP A 192 15.54 -4.84 9.14
C TRP A 192 16.60 -4.16 8.24
N LEU A 193 16.23 -3.71 7.05
CA LEU A 193 17.14 -3.00 6.15
C LEU A 193 17.53 -1.61 6.65
N ALA A 194 16.64 -0.94 7.39
CA ALA A 194 16.91 0.36 7.97
C ALA A 194 17.94 0.33 9.13
N GLN A 195 18.23 -0.85 9.70
CA GLN A 195 19.30 -0.98 10.68
C GLN A 195 20.66 -0.63 10.09
N ASP A 196 20.89 -1.01 8.84
CA ASP A 196 22.13 -0.69 8.14
C ASP A 196 22.10 0.74 7.57
N ASN A 197 20.98 1.13 6.95
CA ASN A 197 20.77 2.46 6.40
C ASN A 197 19.28 2.75 6.27
N TRP A 198 18.81 3.88 6.84
CA TRP A 198 17.43 4.34 6.74
C TRP A 198 16.90 4.37 5.31
N HIS A 199 17.74 4.80 4.37
CA HIS A 199 17.37 4.95 2.97
C HIS A 199 17.14 3.62 2.26
N TYR A 200 17.76 2.52 2.71
CA TYR A 200 17.47 1.16 2.23
C TYR A 200 16.06 0.73 2.65
N GLY A 201 15.66 1.05 3.88
CA GLY A 201 14.29 0.80 4.36
C GLY A 201 13.23 1.55 3.55
N PHE A 202 13.48 2.81 3.21
CA PHE A 202 12.58 3.59 2.33
C PHE A 202 12.60 3.06 0.90
N GLY A 203 13.77 2.69 0.38
CA GLY A 203 13.91 2.14 -0.98
C GLY A 203 13.17 0.83 -1.18
N VAL A 204 13.27 -0.10 -0.23
CA VAL A 204 12.57 -1.40 -0.32
C VAL A 204 11.05 -1.25 -0.22
N ALA A 205 10.55 -0.23 0.49
CA ALA A 205 9.13 0.11 0.45
C ALA A 205 8.70 0.50 -0.99
N GLY A 206 9.54 1.25 -1.71
CA GLY A 206 9.34 1.58 -3.12
C GLY A 206 9.35 0.35 -4.02
N VAL A 207 10.30 -0.57 -3.80
CA VAL A 207 10.35 -1.85 -4.54
C VAL A 207 9.08 -2.67 -4.30
N GLY A 208 8.62 -2.75 -3.04
CA GLY A 208 7.34 -3.39 -2.72
C GLY A 208 6.19 -2.80 -3.52
N MET A 209 6.10 -1.47 -3.64
CA MET A 209 5.04 -0.81 -4.39
C MET A 209 5.05 -1.14 -5.90
N LEU A 210 6.19 -1.48 -6.48
CA LEU A 210 6.28 -1.89 -7.89
C LEU A 210 5.70 -3.29 -8.15
N PHE A 211 5.53 -4.12 -7.14
CA PHE A 211 4.88 -5.44 -7.25
C PHE A 211 3.34 -5.35 -7.11
N GLY A 212 2.79 -4.23 -6.70
CA GLY A 212 1.35 -3.99 -6.56
C GLY A 212 0.75 -3.45 -7.83
#